data_f1f1cc3e194800f6c4d6a2f9f925f3ca
#
_entry.id   f1f1cc3e194800f6c4d6a2f9f925f3ca
#
_cell.length_a   1.000
_cell.length_b   1.000
_cell.length_c   1.000
_cell.angle_alpha   90.00
_cell.angle_beta   90.00
_cell.angle_gamma   90.00
#
_symmetry.space_group_name_H-M   'P 1'
#
loop_
_entity.id
_entity.type
_entity.pdbx_description
1 polymer ?
#
loop_
_entity_poly.entity_id
_entity_poly.type
_entity_poly.pdbx_seq_one_letter_code
_entity_poly.pdbx_strand_id
1 'polypeptide(L)'
;MIFQGGLGEFKFEMVKALVMTGFGLNCDLETSYALEVAGAEVERVHLNSLISSEKSLTPYRIFVIGGGFSWGDDHGAGVIMAMRLKHRLQDQIAAFVDTGGIVIGICNGFQVLVNLGLLPGFQWGEMKREVALIANDCGGFRDQWVTLSVNPASHCVLSRDIRSIELPIRHGEGKFFAEPGVIEKLIGRQQVFLRYAKPDGSPALAEFPFNPNGSVEDIAGICDLTGRVAGLMPHPEAFNHFTNHPDWTFFKEKYKREGKPIPEEGEGIKFFRNAVGYFE
;
A
#
# COMPACT_ATOMS: atom_id res chain seq x y z
N MET A 1 14.85 24.42 -50.70
CA MET A 1 14.83 24.73 -49.25
C MET A 1 14.03 23.61 -48.61
N ILE A 2 14.74 22.60 -48.08
CA ILE A 2 14.15 21.38 -47.49
C ILE A 2 14.14 21.59 -45.99
N PHE A 3 12.94 21.72 -45.40
CA PHE A 3 12.78 21.71 -43.96
C PHE A 3 12.87 20.25 -43.45
N GLN A 4 13.99 19.87 -42.86
CA GLN A 4 14.09 18.70 -42.02
C GLN A 4 13.59 19.11 -40.62
N GLY A 5 12.34 18.84 -40.33
CA GLY A 5 11.80 18.84 -38.98
C GLY A 5 12.22 17.55 -38.26
N GLY A 6 13.22 17.60 -37.38
CA GLY A 6 13.55 16.50 -36.52
C GLY A 6 12.40 16.24 -35.54
N LEU A 7 11.76 15.08 -35.65
CA LEU A 7 10.90 14.52 -34.64
C LEU A 7 11.81 14.21 -33.42
N GLY A 8 11.78 15.08 -32.41
CA GLY A 8 12.39 14.80 -31.13
C GLY A 8 11.71 13.55 -30.56
N GLU A 9 12.47 12.48 -30.39
CA GLU A 9 12.05 11.34 -29.61
C GLU A 9 11.75 11.84 -28.19
N PHE A 10 10.46 11.94 -27.83
CA PHE A 10 10.06 12.07 -26.45
C PHE A 10 10.45 10.75 -25.77
N LYS A 11 11.64 10.69 -25.16
CA LYS A 11 11.97 9.66 -24.21
C LYS A 11 11.05 9.88 -23.00
N PHE A 12 9.99 9.10 -22.89
CA PHE A 12 9.28 8.96 -21.63
C PHE A 12 10.28 8.38 -20.61
N GLU A 13 10.67 9.20 -19.66
CA GLU A 13 11.54 8.76 -18.57
C GLU A 13 10.70 7.81 -17.70
N MET A 14 11.16 6.55 -17.57
CA MET A 14 10.43 5.56 -16.75
C MET A 14 10.30 6.05 -15.32
N VAL A 15 9.15 5.79 -14.71
CA VAL A 15 8.88 6.12 -13.31
C VAL A 15 9.80 5.29 -12.42
N LYS A 16 10.66 5.96 -11.63
CA LYS A 16 11.59 5.29 -10.71
C LYS A 16 10.94 5.04 -9.37
N ALA A 17 11.01 3.80 -8.91
CA ALA A 17 10.48 3.37 -7.62
C ALA A 17 11.59 2.82 -6.72
N LEU A 18 11.54 3.19 -5.45
CA LEU A 18 12.39 2.64 -4.40
C LEU A 18 11.56 1.72 -3.51
N VAL A 19 11.99 0.47 -3.38
CA VAL A 19 11.47 -0.49 -2.41
C VAL A 19 12.47 -0.63 -1.27
N MET A 20 12.07 -0.23 -0.07
CA MET A 20 12.94 -0.29 1.11
C MET A 20 13.11 -1.72 1.59
N THR A 21 14.35 -2.09 1.93
CA THR A 21 14.70 -3.40 2.48
C THR A 21 15.41 -3.27 3.83
N GLY A 22 15.49 -4.38 4.55
CA GLY A 22 16.29 -4.52 5.77
C GLY A 22 15.49 -4.79 7.04
N PHE A 23 16.18 -5.34 8.03
CA PHE A 23 15.72 -5.53 9.40
C PHE A 23 14.39 -6.29 9.59
N GLY A 24 14.08 -7.26 8.73
CA GLY A 24 12.88 -8.08 8.83
C GLY A 24 11.74 -7.70 7.88
N LEU A 25 11.92 -6.68 7.01
CA LEU A 25 11.07 -6.54 5.83
C LEU A 25 11.34 -7.72 4.88
N ASN A 26 10.30 -8.37 4.38
CA ASN A 26 10.45 -9.61 3.60
C ASN A 26 9.56 -9.70 2.35
N CYS A 27 8.73 -8.70 2.07
CA CYS A 27 7.89 -8.64 0.87
C CYS A 27 8.51 -7.73 -0.22
N ASP A 28 9.81 -7.47 -0.16
CA ASP A 28 10.50 -6.54 -1.06
C ASP A 28 10.65 -7.09 -2.49
N LEU A 29 10.82 -8.40 -2.65
CA LEU A 29 10.93 -9.05 -3.97
C LEU A 29 9.61 -9.01 -4.73
N GLU A 30 8.51 -9.42 -4.09
CA GLU A 30 7.17 -9.42 -4.69
C GLU A 30 6.70 -7.99 -4.99
N THR A 31 7.01 -7.05 -4.10
CA THR A 31 6.70 -5.62 -4.30
C THR A 31 7.48 -5.04 -5.48
N SER A 32 8.77 -5.37 -5.60
CA SER A 32 9.59 -4.95 -6.73
C SER A 32 9.06 -5.51 -8.04
N TYR A 33 8.78 -6.81 -8.08
CA TYR A 33 8.19 -7.45 -9.26
C TYR A 33 6.85 -6.82 -9.67
N ALA A 34 5.96 -6.54 -8.70
CA ALA A 34 4.67 -5.91 -8.97
C ALA A 34 4.81 -4.50 -9.58
N LEU A 35 5.79 -3.72 -9.12
CA LEU A 35 6.10 -2.40 -9.67
C LEU A 35 6.74 -2.50 -11.07
N GLU A 36 7.62 -3.47 -11.31
CA GLU A 36 8.22 -3.73 -12.62
C GLU A 36 7.15 -4.12 -13.65
N VAL A 37 6.22 -5.02 -13.29
CA VAL A 37 5.05 -5.37 -14.11
C VAL A 37 4.16 -4.16 -14.38
N ALA A 38 4.07 -3.23 -13.43
CA ALA A 38 3.34 -1.98 -13.61
C ALA A 38 4.07 -0.94 -14.49
N GLY A 39 5.33 -1.18 -14.88
CA GLY A 39 6.11 -0.33 -15.78
C GLY A 39 7.13 0.59 -15.10
N ALA A 40 7.40 0.42 -13.81
CA ALA A 40 8.42 1.20 -13.10
C ALA A 40 9.83 0.62 -13.27
N GLU A 41 10.84 1.50 -13.22
CA GLU A 41 12.24 1.13 -12.94
C GLU A 41 12.42 1.03 -11.42
N VAL A 42 12.71 -0.18 -10.92
CA VAL A 42 12.69 -0.45 -9.47
C VAL A 42 14.09 -0.64 -8.92
N GLU A 43 14.38 0.02 -7.80
CA GLU A 43 15.58 -0.23 -7.01
C GLU A 43 15.21 -0.66 -5.59
N ARG A 44 15.78 -1.79 -5.14
CA ARG A 44 15.69 -2.22 -3.74
C ARG A 44 16.84 -1.60 -2.95
N VAL A 45 16.51 -0.76 -1.98
CA VAL A 45 17.49 0.00 -1.20
C VAL A 45 17.39 -0.36 0.27
N HIS A 46 18.52 -0.78 0.85
CA HIS A 46 18.57 -1.07 2.27
C HIS A 46 18.47 0.22 3.10
N LEU A 47 17.71 0.20 4.20
CA LEU A 47 17.50 1.35 5.08
C LEU A 47 18.81 2.04 5.48
N ASN A 48 19.89 1.28 5.75
CA ASN A 48 21.15 1.87 6.14
C ASN A 48 21.76 2.75 5.05
N SER A 49 21.61 2.42 3.77
CA SER A 49 22.12 3.24 2.67
C SER A 49 21.38 4.58 2.56
N LEU A 50 20.08 4.63 2.95
CA LEU A 50 19.37 5.89 3.09
C LEU A 50 19.85 6.70 4.31
N ILE A 51 20.05 6.03 5.46
CA ILE A 51 20.50 6.66 6.71
C ILE A 51 21.94 7.22 6.58
N SER A 52 22.81 6.51 5.86
CA SER A 52 24.20 6.94 5.61
C SER A 52 24.32 8.00 4.50
N SER A 53 23.21 8.36 3.86
CA SER A 53 23.18 9.26 2.70
C SER A 53 23.95 8.74 1.47
N GLU A 54 24.25 7.44 1.42
CA GLU A 54 24.77 6.77 0.21
C GLU A 54 23.73 6.77 -0.90
N LYS A 55 22.46 6.64 -0.51
CA LYS A 55 21.27 6.77 -1.37
C LYS A 55 20.35 7.85 -0.81
N SER A 56 19.54 8.44 -1.70
CA SER A 56 18.52 9.42 -1.31
C SER A 56 17.19 9.11 -1.99
N LEU A 57 16.08 9.70 -1.52
CA LEU A 57 14.77 9.56 -2.16
C LEU A 57 14.61 10.43 -3.41
N THR A 58 15.49 11.41 -3.62
CA THR A 58 15.35 12.44 -4.67
C THR A 58 15.12 11.91 -6.10
N PRO A 59 15.82 10.84 -6.57
CA PRO A 59 15.66 10.38 -7.95
C PRO A 59 14.39 9.56 -8.19
N TYR A 60 13.66 9.21 -7.12
CA TYR A 60 12.48 8.35 -7.21
C TYR A 60 11.18 9.14 -7.21
N ARG A 61 10.11 8.51 -7.69
CA ARG A 61 8.74 9.01 -7.66
C ARG A 61 7.85 8.21 -6.73
N ILE A 62 8.20 6.94 -6.50
CA ILE A 62 7.46 6.02 -5.64
C ILE A 62 8.42 5.49 -4.58
N PHE A 63 8.01 5.55 -3.32
CA PHE A 63 8.73 4.98 -2.18
C PHE A 63 7.83 3.97 -1.48
N VAL A 64 8.27 2.70 -1.39
CA VAL A 64 7.49 1.63 -0.78
C VAL A 64 8.19 1.08 0.46
N ILE A 65 7.43 0.98 1.55
CA ILE A 65 7.77 0.24 2.74
C ILE A 65 6.88 -1.01 2.72
N GLY A 66 7.48 -2.16 2.42
CA GLY A 66 6.79 -3.43 2.26
C GLY A 66 6.36 -4.08 3.57
N GLY A 67 5.73 -5.25 3.44
CA GLY A 67 5.38 -6.11 4.56
C GLY A 67 6.58 -6.80 5.18
N GLY A 68 6.34 -7.41 6.35
CA GLY A 68 7.35 -8.13 7.13
C GLY A 68 7.11 -7.99 8.63
N PHE A 69 8.20 -8.20 9.39
CA PHE A 69 8.24 -8.11 10.84
C PHE A 69 9.50 -7.32 11.24
N SER A 70 9.48 -6.02 10.97
CA SER A 70 10.67 -5.18 11.19
C SER A 70 11.12 -5.22 12.65
N TRP A 71 12.38 -5.61 12.90
CA TRP A 71 12.95 -5.89 14.23
C TRP A 71 12.16 -6.94 15.03
N GLY A 72 11.51 -7.93 14.37
CA GLY A 72 10.75 -8.97 15.04
C GLY A 72 9.48 -8.47 15.74
N ASP A 73 9.01 -7.27 15.35
CA ASP A 73 7.90 -6.55 15.99
C ASP A 73 8.12 -6.29 17.51
N ASP A 74 9.38 -6.32 17.98
CA ASP A 74 9.74 -5.93 19.31
C ASP A 74 9.24 -4.50 19.60
N HIS A 75 8.66 -4.32 20.79
CA HIS A 75 8.00 -3.06 21.20
C HIS A 75 6.77 -2.65 20.38
N GLY A 76 6.18 -3.58 19.57
CA GLY A 76 5.05 -3.37 18.67
C GLY A 76 5.45 -3.27 17.20
N ALA A 77 4.56 -3.73 16.35
CA ALA A 77 4.82 -3.84 14.93
C ALA A 77 5.15 -2.49 14.27
N GLY A 78 6.28 -2.44 13.58
CA GLY A 78 6.75 -1.25 12.87
C GLY A 78 7.28 -0.10 13.74
N VAL A 79 7.27 -0.20 15.07
CA VAL A 79 7.64 0.91 15.99
C VAL A 79 9.12 1.29 15.85
N ILE A 80 10.04 0.32 15.92
CA ILE A 80 11.48 0.62 15.83
C ILE A 80 11.84 1.20 14.46
N MET A 81 11.26 0.65 13.38
CA MET A 81 11.45 1.16 12.03
C MET A 81 10.98 2.62 11.93
N ALA A 82 9.79 2.92 12.42
CA ALA A 82 9.23 4.27 12.42
C ALA A 82 10.12 5.26 13.19
N MET A 83 10.62 4.87 14.35
CA MET A 83 11.55 5.70 15.14
C MET A 83 12.84 5.98 14.37
N ARG A 84 13.41 4.97 13.71
CA ARG A 84 14.60 5.14 12.86
C ARG A 84 14.36 6.09 11.70
N LEU A 85 13.24 5.93 10.99
CA LEU A 85 12.85 6.83 9.90
C LEU A 85 12.63 8.26 10.41
N LYS A 86 11.93 8.42 11.53
CA LYS A 86 11.67 9.73 12.14
C LYS A 86 12.95 10.47 12.49
N HIS A 87 13.89 9.80 13.14
CA HIS A 87 15.12 10.44 13.62
C HIS A 87 16.17 10.67 12.53
N ARG A 88 16.11 9.94 11.41
CA ARG A 88 17.18 9.94 10.40
C ARG A 88 16.74 10.42 9.02
N LEU A 89 15.46 10.27 8.68
CA LEU A 89 14.98 10.49 7.32
C LEU A 89 13.71 11.37 7.26
N GLN A 90 13.25 11.93 8.40
CA GLN A 90 12.01 12.70 8.47
C GLN A 90 11.98 13.81 7.39
N ASP A 91 13.02 14.63 7.34
CA ASP A 91 13.08 15.77 6.41
C ASP A 91 13.14 15.30 4.95
N GLN A 92 13.83 14.19 4.70
CA GLN A 92 13.92 13.61 3.35
C GLN A 92 12.57 13.04 2.90
N ILE A 93 11.83 12.36 3.80
CA ILE A 93 10.50 11.84 3.52
C ILE A 93 9.51 12.99 3.32
N ALA A 94 9.55 14.01 4.17
CA ALA A 94 8.71 15.19 4.02
C ALA A 94 8.95 15.88 2.68
N ALA A 95 10.19 16.16 2.32
CA ALA A 95 10.54 16.76 1.03
C ALA A 95 10.10 15.88 -0.17
N PHE A 96 10.22 14.57 -0.04
CA PHE A 96 9.77 13.62 -1.08
C PHE A 96 8.26 13.72 -1.32
N VAL A 97 7.45 13.77 -0.26
CA VAL A 97 6.00 13.94 -0.38
C VAL A 97 5.63 15.33 -0.89
N ASP A 98 6.30 16.38 -0.41
CA ASP A 98 6.06 17.77 -0.85
C ASP A 98 6.35 17.97 -2.33
N THR A 99 7.33 17.27 -2.87
CA THR A 99 7.67 17.30 -4.31
C THR A 99 6.76 16.41 -5.18
N GLY A 100 5.72 15.81 -4.60
CA GLY A 100 4.73 15.04 -5.33
C GLY A 100 4.97 13.53 -5.35
N GLY A 101 5.92 13.02 -4.57
CA GLY A 101 6.19 11.59 -4.47
C GLY A 101 5.04 10.79 -3.85
N ILE A 102 4.91 9.53 -4.26
CA ILE A 102 3.95 8.58 -3.68
C ILE A 102 4.67 7.72 -2.65
N VAL A 103 4.07 7.59 -1.45
CA VAL A 103 4.55 6.69 -0.38
C VAL A 103 3.52 5.60 -0.14
N ILE A 104 3.95 4.34 -0.21
CA ILE A 104 3.09 3.17 -0.03
C ILE A 104 3.59 2.37 1.17
N GLY A 105 2.72 2.12 2.15
CA GLY A 105 2.96 1.22 3.27
C GLY A 105 2.08 -0.01 3.19
N ILE A 106 2.67 -1.21 3.08
CA ILE A 106 1.93 -2.47 3.00
C ILE A 106 2.16 -3.26 4.29
N CYS A 107 1.09 -3.66 4.99
CA CYS A 107 1.12 -4.45 6.22
C CYS A 107 2.08 -3.83 7.27
N ASN A 108 3.26 -4.38 7.50
CA ASN A 108 4.27 -3.78 8.39
C ASN A 108 4.65 -2.35 7.96
N GLY A 109 4.71 -2.07 6.66
CA GLY A 109 4.91 -0.72 6.15
C GLY A 109 3.79 0.25 6.53
N PHE A 110 2.54 -0.19 6.55
CA PHE A 110 1.42 0.63 7.03
C PHE A 110 1.56 0.93 8.54
N GLN A 111 1.93 -0.08 9.33
CA GLN A 111 2.23 0.10 10.76
C GLN A 111 3.35 1.13 10.96
N VAL A 112 4.39 1.09 10.13
CA VAL A 112 5.49 2.07 10.13
C VAL A 112 4.97 3.47 9.81
N LEU A 113 4.16 3.67 8.76
CA LEU A 113 3.64 4.99 8.40
C LEU A 113 2.75 5.58 9.50
N VAL A 114 1.95 4.76 10.17
CA VAL A 114 1.12 5.15 11.30
C VAL A 114 1.99 5.55 12.51
N ASN A 115 2.96 4.71 12.89
CA ASN A 115 3.85 4.99 14.01
C ASN A 115 4.77 6.20 13.76
N LEU A 116 5.15 6.43 12.51
CA LEU A 116 5.89 7.63 12.08
C LEU A 116 5.02 8.90 12.20
N GLY A 117 3.69 8.76 12.17
CA GLY A 117 2.75 9.87 12.14
C GLY A 117 2.57 10.48 10.75
N LEU A 118 2.99 9.78 9.70
CA LEU A 118 2.79 10.20 8.30
C LEU A 118 1.34 9.96 7.87
N LEU A 119 0.67 8.97 8.45
CA LEU A 119 -0.75 8.72 8.35
C LEU A 119 -1.44 8.94 9.70
N PRO A 120 -2.63 9.57 9.71
CA PRO A 120 -3.47 10.02 8.59
C PRO A 120 -3.08 11.37 7.97
N GLY A 121 -2.03 12.04 8.44
CA GLY A 121 -1.51 13.28 7.86
C GLY A 121 -2.46 14.49 7.97
N PHE A 122 -3.28 14.58 9.04
CA PHE A 122 -4.22 15.69 9.22
C PHE A 122 -3.54 17.04 9.36
N GLN A 123 -2.34 17.06 9.91
CA GLN A 123 -1.47 18.21 10.05
C GLN A 123 -0.13 17.86 9.45
N TRP A 124 0.00 18.12 8.15
CA TRP A 124 1.22 17.85 7.42
C TRP A 124 2.41 18.58 8.06
N GLY A 125 3.52 17.85 8.23
CA GLY A 125 4.73 18.38 8.87
C GLY A 125 4.87 18.08 10.37
N GLU A 126 3.78 17.87 11.11
CA GLU A 126 3.87 17.54 12.54
C GLU A 126 4.21 16.06 12.79
N MET A 127 3.97 15.18 11.82
CA MET A 127 4.12 13.72 11.95
C MET A 127 3.58 13.21 13.29
N LYS A 128 2.31 13.51 13.55
CA LYS A 128 1.61 13.14 14.77
C LYS A 128 0.86 11.84 14.58
N ARG A 129 1.11 10.88 15.48
CA ARG A 129 0.35 9.64 15.53
C ARG A 129 -1.05 9.88 16.08
N GLU A 130 -2.08 9.70 15.27
CA GLU A 130 -3.50 9.88 15.65
C GLU A 130 -4.33 8.61 15.49
N VAL A 131 -3.75 7.57 14.84
CA VAL A 131 -4.35 6.26 14.66
C VAL A 131 -3.36 5.16 15.10
N ALA A 132 -3.82 3.94 15.22
CA ALA A 132 -2.99 2.79 15.60
C ALA A 132 -3.37 1.55 14.79
N LEU A 133 -2.39 0.67 14.59
CA LEU A 133 -2.60 -0.72 14.21
C LEU A 133 -2.18 -1.57 15.40
N ILE A 134 -3.12 -2.35 15.94
CA ILE A 134 -2.98 -3.08 17.19
C ILE A 134 -3.29 -4.57 17.00
N ALA A 135 -3.12 -5.36 18.06
CA ALA A 135 -3.36 -6.80 18.03
C ALA A 135 -4.76 -7.14 17.52
N ASN A 136 -4.86 -8.18 16.69
CA ASN A 136 -6.11 -8.70 16.19
C ASN A 136 -7.02 -9.18 17.32
N ASP A 137 -8.32 -8.90 17.27
CA ASP A 137 -9.30 -9.35 18.26
C ASP A 137 -9.43 -10.87 18.34
N CYS A 138 -9.07 -11.58 17.26
CA CYS A 138 -9.03 -13.05 17.27
C CYS A 138 -7.86 -13.65 18.06
N GLY A 139 -7.00 -12.82 18.66
CA GLY A 139 -5.93 -13.25 19.55
C GLY A 139 -4.74 -13.95 18.88
N GLY A 140 -4.63 -13.88 17.53
CA GLY A 140 -3.56 -14.56 16.81
C GLY A 140 -3.30 -14.02 15.42
N PHE A 141 -2.26 -14.58 14.79
CA PHE A 141 -1.91 -14.30 13.41
C PHE A 141 -3.00 -14.82 12.46
N ARG A 142 -3.36 -13.99 11.47
CA ARG A 142 -4.33 -14.35 10.42
C ARG A 142 -3.63 -14.35 9.07
N ASP A 143 -3.78 -15.48 8.38
CA ASP A 143 -3.41 -15.65 6.97
C ASP A 143 -4.65 -16.15 6.23
N GLN A 144 -5.27 -15.28 5.45
CA GLN A 144 -6.48 -15.58 4.69
C GLN A 144 -6.67 -14.59 3.55
N TRP A 145 -7.48 -14.95 2.57
CA TRP A 145 -7.99 -14.03 1.57
C TRP A 145 -9.21 -13.29 2.12
N VAL A 146 -9.30 -12.01 1.80
CA VAL A 146 -10.40 -11.13 2.23
C VAL A 146 -10.96 -10.38 1.04
N THR A 147 -12.28 -10.22 1.03
CA THR A 147 -12.95 -9.32 0.10
C THR A 147 -12.88 -7.90 0.63
N LEU A 148 -12.57 -6.97 -0.25
CA LEU A 148 -12.41 -5.56 0.07
C LEU A 148 -13.28 -4.71 -0.83
N SER A 149 -13.97 -3.74 -0.24
CA SER A 149 -14.68 -2.68 -0.95
C SER A 149 -13.82 -1.43 -1.02
N VAL A 150 -13.79 -0.80 -2.18
CA VAL A 150 -13.07 0.45 -2.42
C VAL A 150 -14.06 1.61 -2.34
N ASN A 151 -13.72 2.65 -1.61
CA ASN A 151 -14.51 3.87 -1.55
C ASN A 151 -14.33 4.69 -2.84
N PRO A 152 -15.35 4.80 -3.70
CA PRO A 152 -15.22 5.52 -4.97
C PRO A 152 -15.04 7.03 -4.82
N ALA A 153 -15.36 7.58 -3.63
CA ALA A 153 -15.16 8.99 -3.32
C ALA A 153 -13.77 9.28 -2.74
N SER A 154 -12.96 8.26 -2.46
CA SER A 154 -11.61 8.46 -1.96
C SER A 154 -10.71 9.03 -3.07
N HIS A 155 -9.86 9.97 -2.67
CA HIS A 155 -8.84 10.55 -3.55
C HIS A 155 -7.52 9.77 -3.57
N CYS A 156 -7.48 8.60 -2.93
CA CYS A 156 -6.30 7.72 -2.90
C CYS A 156 -5.88 7.32 -4.32
N VAL A 157 -4.65 7.67 -4.68
CA VAL A 157 -4.09 7.38 -6.01
C VAL A 157 -4.14 5.88 -6.34
N LEU A 158 -3.88 5.02 -5.35
CA LEU A 158 -3.76 3.57 -5.55
C LEU A 158 -5.08 2.89 -5.95
N SER A 159 -6.22 3.47 -5.56
CA SER A 159 -7.53 2.81 -5.66
C SER A 159 -8.38 3.24 -6.87
N ARG A 160 -7.81 4.01 -7.80
CA ARG A 160 -8.53 4.48 -8.99
C ARG A 160 -9.09 3.29 -9.79
N ASP A 161 -10.35 3.42 -10.24
CA ASP A 161 -11.05 2.45 -11.08
C ASP A 161 -11.17 1.02 -10.49
N ILE A 162 -10.89 0.87 -9.19
CA ILE A 162 -11.11 -0.36 -8.45
C ILE A 162 -12.39 -0.18 -7.62
N ARG A 163 -13.35 -1.12 -7.72
CA ARG A 163 -14.60 -1.09 -6.93
C ARG A 163 -14.56 -2.09 -5.79
N SER A 164 -14.07 -3.28 -6.08
CA SER A 164 -13.93 -4.38 -5.15
C SER A 164 -12.75 -5.22 -5.59
N ILE A 165 -12.08 -5.86 -4.63
CA ILE A 165 -10.92 -6.72 -4.88
C ILE A 165 -10.77 -7.75 -3.77
N GLU A 166 -10.27 -8.92 -4.10
CA GLU A 166 -9.84 -9.92 -3.12
C GLU A 166 -8.32 -9.89 -2.99
N LEU A 167 -7.82 -9.79 -1.76
CA LEU A 167 -6.39 -9.77 -1.46
C LEU A 167 -6.09 -10.64 -0.24
N PRO A 168 -4.88 -11.21 -0.15
CA PRO A 168 -4.44 -11.90 1.07
C PRO A 168 -4.07 -10.92 2.17
N ILE A 169 -4.29 -11.33 3.42
CA ILE A 169 -3.78 -10.69 4.63
C ILE A 169 -2.87 -11.66 5.37
N ARG A 170 -1.83 -11.13 6.05
CA ARG A 170 -0.86 -11.92 6.83
C ARG A 170 -0.35 -11.08 7.99
N HIS A 171 -1.07 -11.06 9.11
CA HIS A 171 -0.72 -10.19 10.24
C HIS A 171 -1.28 -10.66 11.58
N GLY A 172 -0.56 -10.36 12.66
CA GLY A 172 -1.01 -10.50 14.05
C GLY A 172 -1.48 -9.18 14.66
N GLU A 173 -1.00 -8.05 14.14
CA GLU A 173 -1.32 -6.68 14.57
C GLU A 173 -1.87 -5.87 13.38
N GLY A 174 -3.09 -6.19 12.95
CA GLY A 174 -3.71 -5.53 11.80
C GLY A 174 -4.97 -4.74 12.11
N LYS A 175 -5.43 -4.75 13.37
CA LYS A 175 -6.63 -4.04 13.79
C LYS A 175 -6.42 -2.53 13.75
N PHE A 176 -7.10 -1.87 12.82
CA PHE A 176 -7.14 -0.41 12.77
C PHE A 176 -7.96 0.12 13.94
N PHE A 177 -7.39 1.06 14.67
CA PHE A 177 -8.01 1.72 15.80
C PHE A 177 -7.74 3.23 15.77
N ALA A 178 -8.76 4.02 16.09
CA ALA A 178 -8.65 5.44 16.35
C ALA A 178 -9.80 5.90 17.25
N GLU A 179 -9.63 7.06 17.89
CA GLU A 179 -10.70 7.70 18.65
C GLU A 179 -11.86 8.11 17.73
N PRO A 180 -13.13 8.11 18.23
CA PRO A 180 -14.31 8.40 17.42
C PRO A 180 -14.21 9.67 16.59
N GLY A 181 -13.73 10.78 17.16
CA GLY A 181 -13.57 12.05 16.44
C GLY A 181 -12.48 12.01 15.34
N VAL A 182 -11.53 11.09 15.41
CA VAL A 182 -10.53 10.83 14.36
C VAL A 182 -11.16 10.01 13.23
N ILE A 183 -11.99 9.00 13.58
CA ILE A 183 -12.75 8.21 12.60
C ILE A 183 -13.69 9.11 11.78
N GLU A 184 -14.44 9.99 12.45
CA GLU A 184 -15.34 10.94 11.77
C GLU A 184 -14.57 11.83 10.78
N LYS A 185 -13.38 12.33 11.17
CA LYS A 185 -12.52 13.12 10.28
C LYS A 185 -12.02 12.32 9.08
N LEU A 186 -11.57 11.07 9.28
CA LEU A 186 -11.11 10.19 8.19
C LEU A 186 -12.22 9.94 7.18
N ILE A 187 -13.43 9.63 7.65
CA ILE A 187 -14.60 9.38 6.80
C ILE A 187 -15.03 10.66 6.10
N GLY A 188 -15.18 11.76 6.84
CA GLY A 188 -15.62 13.05 6.29
C GLY A 188 -14.65 13.63 5.25
N ARG A 189 -13.36 13.31 5.34
CA ARG A 189 -12.32 13.74 4.39
C ARG A 189 -12.03 12.71 3.30
N GLN A 190 -12.81 11.63 3.20
CA GLN A 190 -12.66 10.57 2.20
C GLN A 190 -11.27 9.90 2.19
N GLN A 191 -10.60 9.86 3.37
CA GLN A 191 -9.27 9.27 3.52
C GLN A 191 -9.29 7.75 3.71
N VAL A 192 -10.46 7.16 4.05
CA VAL A 192 -10.65 5.71 4.07
C VAL A 192 -10.91 5.26 2.64
N PHE A 193 -9.91 4.60 2.01
CA PHE A 193 -10.06 4.14 0.64
C PHE A 193 -10.41 2.65 0.54
N LEU A 194 -10.14 1.85 1.60
CA LEU A 194 -10.31 0.41 1.58
C LEU A 194 -10.98 -0.08 2.87
N ARG A 195 -12.03 -0.91 2.72
CA ARG A 195 -12.74 -1.54 3.84
C ARG A 195 -12.86 -3.05 3.61
N TYR A 196 -12.85 -3.81 4.67
CA TYR A 196 -13.26 -5.22 4.65
C TYR A 196 -14.73 -5.34 4.28
N ALA A 197 -15.08 -6.35 3.48
CA ALA A 197 -16.42 -6.59 2.98
C ALA A 197 -16.75 -8.10 2.96
N LYS A 198 -18.02 -8.41 2.82
CA LYS A 198 -18.48 -9.78 2.55
C LYS A 198 -18.26 -10.13 1.08
N PRO A 199 -18.24 -11.43 0.71
CA PRO A 199 -18.01 -11.87 -0.67
C PRO A 199 -19.02 -11.31 -1.69
N ASP A 200 -20.21 -10.93 -1.26
CA ASP A 200 -21.23 -10.28 -2.10
C ASP A 200 -21.03 -8.76 -2.26
N GLY A 201 -19.97 -8.21 -1.64
CA GLY A 201 -19.64 -6.79 -1.65
C GLY A 201 -20.37 -5.96 -0.58
N SER A 202 -21.24 -6.56 0.23
CA SER A 202 -21.87 -5.86 1.35
C SER A 202 -20.87 -5.59 2.48
N PRO A 203 -21.09 -4.55 3.33
CA PRO A 203 -20.19 -4.24 4.44
C PRO A 203 -20.01 -5.43 5.40
N ALA A 204 -18.81 -5.60 5.92
CA ALA A 204 -18.48 -6.65 6.88
C ALA A 204 -19.19 -6.43 8.24
N LEU A 205 -19.44 -5.18 8.63
CA LEU A 205 -20.12 -4.77 9.87
C LEU A 205 -19.47 -5.39 11.12
N ALA A 206 -18.14 -5.36 11.17
CA ALA A 206 -17.31 -5.97 12.20
C ALA A 206 -17.50 -7.49 12.37
N GLU A 207 -18.21 -8.15 11.45
CA GLU A 207 -18.48 -9.60 11.52
C GLU A 207 -17.25 -10.40 11.13
N PHE A 208 -16.76 -11.25 12.03
CA PHE A 208 -15.75 -12.25 11.72
C PHE A 208 -16.37 -13.40 10.89
N PRO A 209 -15.68 -13.96 9.86
CA PRO A 209 -14.30 -13.72 9.44
C PRO A 209 -14.14 -12.61 8.39
N PHE A 210 -15.18 -11.90 7.99
CA PHE A 210 -15.15 -10.90 6.93
C PHE A 210 -14.32 -9.67 7.35
N ASN A 211 -14.51 -9.19 8.58
CA ASN A 211 -13.54 -8.31 9.24
C ASN A 211 -12.63 -9.21 10.11
N PRO A 212 -11.41 -9.55 9.64
CA PRO A 212 -10.61 -10.63 10.21
C PRO A 212 -9.90 -10.25 11.51
N ASN A 213 -9.82 -8.98 11.82
CA ASN A 213 -8.98 -8.44 12.88
C ASN A 213 -9.69 -7.50 13.86
N GLY A 214 -10.97 -7.18 13.62
CA GLY A 214 -11.75 -6.28 14.47
C GLY A 214 -11.50 -4.79 14.19
N SER A 215 -10.97 -4.43 13.00
CA SER A 215 -10.77 -3.05 12.60
C SER A 215 -12.04 -2.21 12.73
N VAL A 216 -11.92 -1.04 13.36
CA VAL A 216 -13.04 -0.10 13.52
C VAL A 216 -13.54 0.34 12.14
N GLU A 217 -14.87 0.40 11.95
CA GLU A 217 -15.49 0.76 10.66
C GLU A 217 -15.01 -0.10 9.49
N ASP A 218 -14.60 -1.35 9.74
CA ASP A 218 -14.03 -2.28 8.76
C ASP A 218 -12.84 -1.72 7.97
N ILE A 219 -12.13 -0.73 8.50
CA ILE A 219 -11.03 -0.05 7.80
C ILE A 219 -9.87 -1.01 7.56
N ALA A 220 -9.52 -1.20 6.28
CA ALA A 220 -8.39 -2.00 5.82
C ALA A 220 -7.25 -1.15 5.26
N GLY A 221 -7.52 0.11 4.89
CA GLY A 221 -6.52 1.05 4.37
C GLY A 221 -6.99 2.50 4.38
N ILE A 222 -6.04 3.40 4.64
CA ILE A 222 -6.24 4.85 4.64
C ILE A 222 -5.17 5.57 3.82
N CYS A 223 -5.47 6.77 3.38
CA CYS A 223 -4.51 7.67 2.75
C CYS A 223 -4.43 9.02 3.49
N ASP A 224 -3.42 9.81 3.15
CA ASP A 224 -3.30 11.20 3.59
C ASP A 224 -4.28 12.12 2.84
N LEU A 225 -4.25 13.41 3.14
CA LEU A 225 -5.11 14.42 2.49
C LEU A 225 -4.81 14.61 0.99
N THR A 226 -3.64 14.23 0.52
CA THR A 226 -3.26 14.32 -0.90
C THR A 226 -3.60 13.07 -1.70
N GLY A 227 -3.89 11.96 -1.02
CA GLY A 227 -4.08 10.63 -1.61
C GLY A 227 -2.81 9.95 -2.08
N ARG A 228 -1.64 10.56 -1.88
CA ARG A 228 -0.33 10.07 -2.33
C ARG A 228 0.44 9.28 -1.27
N VAL A 229 0.15 9.50 0.00
CA VAL A 229 0.64 8.63 1.08
C VAL A 229 -0.48 7.68 1.45
N ALA A 230 -0.28 6.39 1.24
CA ALA A 230 -1.31 5.37 1.49
C ALA A 230 -0.75 4.18 2.26
N GLY A 231 -1.57 3.62 3.15
CA GLY A 231 -1.27 2.42 3.90
C GLY A 231 -2.43 1.44 3.89
N LEU A 232 -2.13 0.15 3.78
CA LEU A 232 -3.12 -0.92 3.79
C LEU A 232 -2.57 -2.18 4.45
N MET A 233 -3.43 -2.94 5.15
CA MET A 233 -3.05 -4.21 5.76
C MET A 233 -3.02 -5.40 4.79
N PRO A 234 -3.92 -5.48 3.78
CA PRO A 234 -3.83 -6.49 2.73
C PRO A 234 -2.58 -6.33 1.86
N HIS A 235 -2.19 -7.43 1.19
CA HIS A 235 -0.98 -7.56 0.40
C HIS A 235 -1.28 -7.60 -1.11
N PRO A 236 -1.36 -6.48 -1.83
CA PRO A 236 -1.57 -6.49 -3.28
C PRO A 236 -0.39 -7.10 -4.04
N GLU A 237 0.85 -6.99 -3.54
CA GLU A 237 2.04 -7.58 -4.13
C GLU A 237 2.01 -9.11 -4.12
N ALA A 238 1.26 -9.71 -3.20
CA ALA A 238 1.10 -11.16 -3.13
C ALA A 238 0.04 -11.72 -4.09
N PHE A 239 -0.71 -10.84 -4.77
CA PHE A 239 -1.61 -11.20 -5.87
C PHE A 239 -1.13 -10.54 -7.17
N ASN A 240 0.08 -10.86 -7.60
CA ASN A 240 0.71 -10.34 -8.80
C ASN A 240 0.50 -11.24 -10.04
N HIS A 241 0.15 -12.51 -9.86
CA HIS A 241 -0.15 -13.45 -10.93
C HIS A 241 -1.49 -14.14 -10.67
N PHE A 242 -2.24 -14.43 -11.72
CA PHE A 242 -3.58 -15.05 -11.64
C PHE A 242 -3.61 -16.32 -10.77
N THR A 243 -2.57 -17.15 -10.86
CA THR A 243 -2.48 -18.41 -10.10
C THR A 243 -2.13 -18.24 -8.61
N ASN A 244 -1.90 -17.02 -8.12
CA ASN A 244 -1.75 -16.80 -6.68
C ASN A 244 -3.08 -16.91 -5.93
N HIS A 245 -4.22 -16.69 -6.62
CA HIS A 245 -5.54 -16.83 -6.00
C HIS A 245 -5.83 -18.28 -5.65
N PRO A 246 -6.34 -18.63 -4.45
CA PRO A 246 -6.61 -20.03 -4.06
C PRO A 246 -7.58 -20.71 -5.01
N ASP A 247 -8.58 -20.01 -5.52
CA ASP A 247 -9.60 -20.54 -6.43
C ASP A 247 -9.26 -20.31 -7.92
N TRP A 248 -7.99 -20.09 -8.26
CA TRP A 248 -7.59 -19.82 -9.64
C TRP A 248 -8.04 -20.89 -10.64
N THR A 249 -8.09 -22.15 -10.23
CA THR A 249 -8.55 -23.25 -11.10
C THR A 249 -10.04 -23.14 -11.43
N PHE A 250 -10.85 -22.75 -10.45
CA PHE A 250 -12.26 -22.46 -10.65
C PHE A 250 -12.46 -21.26 -11.60
N PHE A 251 -11.76 -20.15 -11.36
CA PHE A 251 -11.86 -18.99 -12.24
C PHE A 251 -11.34 -19.29 -13.66
N LYS A 252 -10.28 -20.06 -13.80
CA LYS A 252 -9.78 -20.52 -15.09
C LYS A 252 -10.84 -21.26 -15.90
N GLU A 253 -11.55 -22.20 -15.26
CA GLU A 253 -12.61 -22.97 -15.90
C GLU A 253 -13.83 -22.07 -16.24
N LYS A 254 -14.17 -21.13 -15.34
CA LYS A 254 -15.24 -20.15 -15.58
C LYS A 254 -14.94 -19.27 -16.80
N TYR A 255 -13.72 -18.70 -16.91
CA TYR A 255 -13.30 -17.90 -18.06
C TYR A 255 -13.37 -18.71 -19.37
N LYS A 256 -12.94 -19.97 -19.35
CA LYS A 256 -13.04 -20.84 -20.53
C LYS A 256 -14.47 -21.04 -20.97
N ARG A 257 -15.40 -21.32 -20.06
CA ARG A 257 -16.83 -21.51 -20.39
C ARG A 257 -17.50 -20.22 -20.87
N GLU A 258 -17.05 -19.07 -20.42
CA GLU A 258 -17.52 -17.76 -20.84
C GLU A 258 -16.84 -17.27 -22.13
N GLY A 259 -15.88 -18.03 -22.70
CA GLY A 259 -15.12 -17.63 -23.88
C GLY A 259 -14.22 -16.42 -23.65
N LYS A 260 -13.86 -16.13 -22.37
CA LYS A 260 -13.00 -15.02 -22.00
C LYS A 260 -11.52 -15.45 -21.95
N PRO A 261 -10.58 -14.54 -22.25
CA PRO A 261 -9.17 -14.81 -22.06
C PRO A 261 -8.87 -15.03 -20.56
N ILE A 262 -7.96 -15.96 -20.26
CA ILE A 262 -7.48 -16.18 -18.91
C ILE A 262 -6.46 -15.07 -18.61
N PRO A 263 -6.63 -14.28 -17.54
CA PRO A 263 -5.65 -13.28 -17.15
C PRO A 263 -4.30 -13.95 -16.80
N GLU A 264 -3.22 -13.31 -17.12
CA GLU A 264 -1.89 -13.70 -16.62
C GLU A 264 -1.63 -13.04 -15.27
N GLU A 265 -1.95 -11.76 -15.17
CA GLU A 265 -1.75 -10.95 -13.97
C GLU A 265 -2.83 -11.17 -12.91
N GLY A 266 -2.42 -11.09 -11.65
CA GLY A 266 -3.31 -10.98 -10.52
C GLY A 266 -3.84 -9.55 -10.35
N GLU A 267 -4.98 -9.42 -9.71
CA GLU A 267 -5.65 -8.12 -9.59
C GLU A 267 -4.89 -7.12 -8.67
N GLY A 268 -3.99 -7.61 -7.80
CA GLY A 268 -3.16 -6.76 -6.95
C GLY A 268 -2.27 -5.79 -7.72
N ILE A 269 -1.88 -6.13 -8.96
CA ILE A 269 -1.10 -5.27 -9.86
C ILE A 269 -1.80 -3.93 -10.13
N LYS A 270 -3.12 -3.87 -10.07
CA LYS A 270 -3.89 -2.63 -10.30
C LYS A 270 -3.45 -1.49 -9.39
N PHE A 271 -3.11 -1.75 -8.12
CA PHE A 271 -2.63 -0.73 -7.19
C PHE A 271 -1.31 -0.11 -7.64
N PHE A 272 -0.40 -0.94 -8.12
CA PHE A 272 0.92 -0.51 -8.61
C PHE A 272 0.81 0.22 -9.96
N ARG A 273 -0.07 -0.25 -10.86
CA ARG A 273 -0.37 0.46 -12.11
C ARG A 273 -0.95 1.85 -11.86
N ASN A 274 -1.83 1.98 -10.88
CA ASN A 274 -2.37 3.28 -10.48
C ASN A 274 -1.30 4.22 -9.93
N ALA A 275 -0.33 3.68 -9.17
CA ALA A 275 0.80 4.46 -8.66
C ALA A 275 1.74 4.92 -9.78
N VAL A 276 2.06 4.05 -10.74
CA VAL A 276 2.93 4.39 -11.90
C VAL A 276 2.21 5.35 -12.83
N GLY A 277 0.97 5.05 -13.24
CA GLY A 277 0.17 5.88 -14.14
C GLY A 277 -0.21 7.25 -13.58
N TYR A 278 0.04 7.51 -12.28
CA TYR A 278 -0.11 8.85 -11.72
C TYR A 278 0.92 9.85 -12.27
N PHE A 279 2.06 9.35 -12.75
CA PHE A 279 3.18 10.16 -13.25
C PHE A 279 3.27 10.18 -14.80
N GLU A 280 2.42 9.42 -15.48
CA GLU A 280 2.27 9.38 -16.95
C GLU A 280 1.23 10.43 -17.42
#